data_9fc2daa70daa20f3b90241510ec55bfe
#
_entry.id   9fc2daa70daa20f3b90241510ec55bfe
#
_cell.length_a   1.000
_cell.length_b   1.000
_cell.length_c   1.000
_cell.angle_alpha   90.00
_cell.angle_beta   90.00
_cell.angle_gamma   90.00
#
_symmetry.space_group_name_H-M   'P 1'
#
loop_
_entity.id
_entity.type
_entity.pdbx_description
1 polymer ?
#
loop_
_entity_poly.entity_id
_entity_poly.type
_entity_poly.pdbx_seq_one_letter_code
_entity_poly.pdbx_strand_id
1 'polypeptide(L)'
;MSKRGGFPGGMGGFGGLNINSLMKEAKKMQADMEKSQEELASKEFDATAGGGAVSVKVSGQKLLKEIKLNKEVVDPEDVEMLEDLILTCVNEALRKVDQAQAEQMGKYNIPGLM
;
A
#
# COMPACT_ATOMS: atom_id res chain seq x y z
N MET A 1 -24.79 6.16 44.15
CA MET A 1 -24.80 5.97 43.80
C MET A 1 -24.84 5.15 42.98
N SER A 2 -25.22 4.67 42.65
CA SER A 2 -25.40 3.90 41.94
C SER A 2 -24.96 3.76 40.85
N LYS A 3 -24.84 4.41 40.42
CA LYS A 3 -24.39 4.47 39.40
C LYS A 3 -23.67 3.48 38.99
N ARG A 4 -23.07 3.05 39.51
CA ARG A 4 -22.37 2.21 39.12
C ARG A 4 -22.96 1.06 38.87
N GLY A 5 -24.01 0.94 39.10
CA GLY A 5 -24.74 -0.21 38.73
C GLY A 5 -24.68 -0.50 37.27
N GLY A 6 -24.63 0.53 36.48
CA GLY A 6 -24.58 0.32 35.05
C GLY A 6 -23.36 -0.43 34.58
N PHE A 7 -22.24 -0.12 35.18
CA PHE A 7 -21.06 -0.77 34.80
C PHE A 7 -21.03 -2.24 35.02
N PRO A 8 -21.30 -2.75 36.17
CA PRO A 8 -21.35 -4.17 36.38
C PRO A 8 -22.32 -4.85 35.43
N GLY A 9 -23.41 -4.20 35.19
CA GLY A 9 -24.37 -4.76 34.26
C GLY A 9 -23.81 -4.88 32.86
N GLY A 10 -23.07 -3.89 32.46
CA GLY A 10 -22.42 -3.94 31.15
C GLY A 10 -21.43 -5.04 31.04
N MET A 11 -20.66 -5.22 32.08
CA MET A 11 -19.69 -6.30 32.08
C MET A 11 -20.37 -7.65 32.04
N GLY A 12 -21.47 -7.75 32.75
CA GLY A 12 -22.24 -8.98 32.71
C GLY A 12 -22.75 -9.28 31.33
N GLY A 13 -23.14 -8.22 30.60
CA GLY A 13 -23.56 -8.41 29.23
C GLY A 13 -22.48 -8.97 28.34
N PHE A 14 -21.26 -8.64 28.63
CA PHE A 14 -20.17 -9.17 27.85
C PHE A 14 -19.72 -10.54 28.34
N GLY A 15 -20.33 -11.06 29.36
CA GLY A 15 -19.93 -12.36 29.85
C GLY A 15 -20.07 -13.46 28.83
N GLY A 16 -20.99 -13.29 27.88
CA GLY A 16 -21.14 -14.24 26.81
C GLY A 16 -20.07 -14.15 25.74
N LEU A 17 -19.35 -13.04 25.71
CA LEU A 17 -18.29 -12.85 24.73
C LEU A 17 -16.98 -13.28 25.35
N ASN A 18 -16.23 -14.05 24.61
CA ASN A 18 -14.95 -14.50 25.08
C ASN A 18 -13.91 -13.46 24.72
N ILE A 19 -13.42 -12.76 25.72
CA ILE A 19 -12.41 -11.73 25.51
C ILE A 19 -11.16 -12.32 24.90
N ASN A 20 -10.77 -13.52 25.28
CA ASN A 20 -9.62 -14.18 24.69
C ASN A 20 -9.82 -14.42 23.20
N SER A 21 -11.03 -14.80 22.80
CA SER A 21 -11.31 -14.99 21.38
C SER A 21 -11.22 -13.68 20.62
N LEU A 22 -11.73 -12.61 21.22
CA LEU A 22 -11.65 -11.30 20.58
C LEU A 22 -10.21 -10.85 20.43
N MET A 23 -9.40 -11.10 21.43
CA MET A 23 -7.98 -10.74 21.36
C MET A 23 -7.25 -11.56 20.32
N LYS A 24 -7.60 -12.84 20.21
CA LYS A 24 -6.99 -13.68 19.17
C LYS A 24 -7.36 -13.21 17.79
N GLU A 25 -8.62 -12.81 17.59
CA GLU A 25 -9.05 -12.30 16.30
C GLU A 25 -8.35 -11.00 15.97
N ALA A 26 -8.19 -10.12 16.96
CA ALA A 26 -7.49 -8.86 16.73
C ALA A 26 -6.03 -9.09 16.37
N LYS A 27 -5.38 -10.01 17.04
CA LYS A 27 -3.99 -10.34 16.73
C LYS A 27 -3.85 -10.95 15.35
N LYS A 28 -4.78 -11.83 14.99
CA LYS A 28 -4.77 -12.44 13.68
C LYS A 28 -4.95 -11.39 12.59
N MET A 29 -5.90 -10.48 12.80
CA MET A 29 -6.15 -9.41 11.85
C MET A 29 -4.92 -8.54 11.69
N GLN A 30 -4.27 -8.20 12.80
CA GLN A 30 -3.06 -7.40 12.76
C GLN A 30 -1.95 -8.12 12.01
N ALA A 31 -1.79 -9.42 12.27
CA ALA A 31 -0.78 -10.20 11.57
C ALA A 31 -1.07 -10.28 10.08
N ASP A 32 -2.34 -10.43 9.72
CA ASP A 32 -2.72 -10.46 8.32
C ASP A 32 -2.42 -9.13 7.63
N MET A 33 -2.69 -8.02 8.32
CA MET A 33 -2.39 -6.70 7.78
C MET A 33 -0.89 -6.50 7.60
N GLU A 34 -0.11 -6.90 8.59
CA GLU A 34 1.34 -6.80 8.49
C GLU A 34 1.88 -7.63 7.33
N LYS A 35 1.36 -8.84 7.18
CA LYS A 35 1.76 -9.70 6.08
C LYS A 35 1.40 -9.09 4.73
N SER A 36 0.21 -8.52 4.64
CA SER A 36 -0.22 -7.84 3.40
C SER A 36 0.68 -6.67 3.08
N GLN A 37 1.07 -5.90 4.09
CA GLN A 37 1.95 -4.78 3.88
C GLN A 37 3.35 -5.23 3.46
N GLU A 38 3.84 -6.31 4.04
CA GLU A 38 5.13 -6.85 3.65
C GLU A 38 5.10 -7.38 2.22
N GLU A 39 4.03 -8.04 1.85
CA GLU A 39 3.87 -8.52 0.49
C GLU A 39 3.84 -7.37 -0.51
N LEU A 40 3.11 -6.30 -0.16
CA LEU A 40 3.06 -5.13 -1.02
C LEU A 40 4.42 -4.45 -1.09
N ALA A 41 5.11 -4.34 0.05
CA ALA A 41 6.41 -3.68 0.10
C ALA A 41 7.45 -4.41 -0.74
N SER A 42 7.37 -5.73 -0.80
CA SER A 42 8.32 -6.52 -1.58
C SER A 42 7.92 -6.65 -3.04
N LYS A 43 6.71 -6.24 -3.38
CA LYS A 43 6.24 -6.30 -4.75
C LYS A 43 6.94 -5.26 -5.59
N GLU A 44 7.15 -5.57 -6.84
CA GLU A 44 7.79 -4.64 -7.76
C GLU A 44 6.79 -4.15 -8.79
N PHE A 45 6.90 -2.87 -9.09
CA PHE A 45 6.05 -2.22 -10.07
C PHE A 45 6.93 -1.61 -11.13
N ASP A 46 6.56 -1.80 -12.37
CA ASP A 46 7.35 -1.23 -13.44
C ASP A 46 6.47 -0.32 -14.31
N ALA A 47 7.13 0.55 -15.02
CA ALA A 47 6.49 1.45 -15.96
C ALA A 47 7.44 1.74 -17.08
N THR A 48 6.90 2.13 -18.22
CA THR A 48 7.70 2.50 -19.37
C THR A 48 7.20 3.83 -19.93
N ALA A 49 8.05 4.49 -20.66
CA ALA A 49 7.71 5.72 -21.34
C ALA A 49 8.45 5.77 -22.68
N GLY A 50 7.95 6.58 -23.59
CA GLY A 50 8.58 6.73 -24.90
C GLY A 50 8.56 5.44 -25.70
N GLY A 51 7.46 4.68 -25.64
CA GLY A 51 7.37 3.43 -26.38
C GLY A 51 8.28 2.34 -25.88
N GLY A 52 8.65 2.40 -24.61
CA GLY A 52 9.56 1.42 -24.02
C GLY A 52 11.00 1.86 -24.01
N ALA A 53 11.27 3.07 -24.46
CA ALA A 53 12.65 3.59 -24.50
C ALA A 53 13.22 3.83 -23.10
N VAL A 54 12.35 4.12 -22.14
CA VAL A 54 12.73 4.27 -20.74
C VAL A 54 11.85 3.32 -19.95
N SER A 55 12.45 2.59 -19.03
CA SER A 55 11.69 1.73 -18.15
C SER A 55 12.26 1.84 -16.73
N VAL A 56 11.38 1.80 -15.75
CA VAL A 56 11.78 1.88 -14.35
C VAL A 56 11.09 0.79 -13.56
N LYS A 57 11.68 0.42 -12.45
CA LYS A 57 11.12 -0.53 -11.52
C LYS A 57 11.20 0.06 -10.12
N VAL A 58 10.07 0.08 -9.43
CA VAL A 58 10.00 0.58 -8.05
C VAL A 58 9.42 -0.50 -7.16
N SER A 59 9.73 -0.41 -5.87
CA SER A 59 9.15 -1.32 -4.90
C SER A 59 7.85 -0.74 -4.34
N GLY A 60 7.10 -1.58 -3.62
CA GLY A 60 5.89 -1.10 -2.95
C GLY A 60 6.18 -0.08 -1.86
N GLN A 61 7.43 0.11 -1.48
CA GLN A 61 7.83 1.14 -0.55
C GLN A 61 8.21 2.43 -1.26
N LYS A 62 7.96 2.49 -2.58
CA LYS A 62 8.27 3.66 -3.41
C LYS A 62 9.77 3.90 -3.53
N LEU A 63 10.54 2.83 -3.49
CA LEU A 63 11.96 2.92 -3.74
C LEU A 63 12.23 2.58 -5.20
N LEU A 64 12.97 3.45 -5.87
CA LEU A 64 13.37 3.22 -7.24
C LEU A 64 14.49 2.17 -7.24
N LYS A 65 14.24 1.05 -7.90
CA LYS A 65 15.18 -0.07 -7.88
C LYS A 65 15.99 -0.18 -9.14
N GLU A 66 15.43 0.18 -10.27
CA GLU A 66 16.10 0.02 -11.54
C GLU A 66 15.59 1.04 -12.53
N ILE A 67 16.52 1.55 -13.33
CA ILE A 67 16.19 2.39 -14.49
C ILE A 67 16.93 1.80 -15.69
N LYS A 68 16.19 1.60 -16.77
CA LYS A 68 16.79 1.16 -18.02
C LYS A 68 16.51 2.20 -19.09
N LEU A 69 17.54 2.59 -19.79
CA LEU A 69 17.43 3.58 -20.86
C LEU A 69 17.88 2.96 -22.15
N ASN A 70 17.11 3.19 -23.20
CA ASN A 70 17.54 2.82 -24.54
C ASN A 70 18.55 3.87 -25.02
N LYS A 71 19.62 3.43 -25.66
CA LYS A 71 20.66 4.36 -26.11
C LYS A 71 20.12 5.43 -27.05
N GLU A 72 19.08 5.13 -27.78
CA GLU A 72 18.50 6.06 -28.74
C GLU A 72 17.91 7.32 -28.08
N VAL A 73 17.49 7.22 -26.80
CA VAL A 73 16.94 8.38 -26.12
C VAL A 73 17.99 9.11 -25.30
N VAL A 74 19.20 8.61 -25.25
CA VAL A 74 20.29 9.28 -24.57
C VAL A 74 21.00 10.16 -25.59
N ASP A 75 20.41 11.29 -25.84
CA ASP A 75 20.89 12.23 -26.86
C ASP A 75 21.41 13.48 -26.16
N PRO A 76 22.70 13.76 -26.24
CA PRO A 76 23.27 14.93 -25.59
C PRO A 76 22.68 16.25 -26.09
N GLU A 77 22.09 16.24 -27.28
CA GLU A 77 21.49 17.44 -27.85
C GLU A 77 20.03 17.62 -27.42
N ASP A 78 19.43 16.59 -26.82
CA ASP A 78 18.04 16.67 -26.38
C ASP A 78 17.91 16.05 -25.00
N VAL A 79 18.60 16.61 -24.06
CA VAL A 79 18.59 16.12 -22.68
C VAL A 79 17.23 16.33 -22.04
N GLU A 80 16.52 17.39 -22.42
CA GLU A 80 15.20 17.67 -21.86
C GLU A 80 14.19 16.56 -22.17
N MET A 81 14.28 16.00 -23.38
CA MET A 81 13.40 14.89 -23.74
C MET A 81 13.63 13.71 -22.81
N LEU A 82 14.89 13.39 -22.55
CA LEU A 82 15.24 12.28 -21.68
C LEU A 82 14.77 12.55 -20.26
N GLU A 83 14.94 13.76 -19.77
CA GLU A 83 14.47 14.14 -18.44
C GLU A 83 12.96 13.96 -18.31
N ASP A 84 12.22 14.41 -19.32
CA ASP A 84 10.77 14.28 -19.31
C ASP A 84 10.33 12.82 -19.36
N LEU A 85 10.99 12.00 -20.13
CA LEU A 85 10.67 10.59 -20.23
C LEU A 85 10.92 9.88 -18.89
N ILE A 86 12.02 10.18 -18.25
CA ILE A 86 12.34 9.58 -16.95
C ILE A 86 11.33 10.05 -15.92
N LEU A 87 11.03 11.33 -15.89
CA LEU A 87 10.08 11.89 -14.94
C LEU A 87 8.69 11.24 -15.11
N THR A 88 8.22 11.16 -16.33
CA THR A 88 6.93 10.53 -16.63
C THR A 88 6.92 9.07 -16.20
N CYS A 89 8.00 8.35 -16.52
CA CYS A 89 8.11 6.94 -16.23
C CYS A 89 8.10 6.67 -14.73
N VAL A 90 8.91 7.41 -13.97
CA VAL A 90 9.01 7.24 -12.52
C VAL A 90 7.66 7.58 -11.87
N ASN A 91 7.05 8.69 -12.27
CA ASN A 91 5.76 9.09 -11.70
C ASN A 91 4.68 8.07 -11.99
N GLU A 92 4.69 7.47 -13.17
CA GLU A 92 3.73 6.44 -13.52
C GLU A 92 3.93 5.20 -12.64
N ALA A 93 5.17 4.81 -12.41
CA ALA A 93 5.47 3.67 -11.55
C ALA A 93 5.01 3.93 -10.12
N LEU A 94 5.26 5.13 -9.61
CA LEU A 94 4.83 5.50 -8.26
C LEU A 94 3.32 5.54 -8.15
N ARG A 95 2.64 5.97 -9.22
CA ARG A 95 1.19 5.96 -9.23
C ARG A 95 0.64 4.56 -9.15
N LYS A 96 1.30 3.60 -9.78
CA LYS A 96 0.91 2.19 -9.67
C LYS A 96 1.02 1.69 -8.23
N VAL A 97 2.06 2.11 -7.52
CA VAL A 97 2.21 1.75 -6.11
C VAL A 97 1.05 2.33 -5.30
N ASP A 98 0.74 3.61 -5.51
CA ASP A 98 -0.36 4.26 -4.79
C ASP A 98 -1.67 3.56 -5.07
N GLN A 99 -1.89 3.17 -6.30
CA GLN A 99 -3.12 2.48 -6.67
C GLN A 99 -3.21 1.11 -5.99
N ALA A 100 -2.11 0.38 -5.94
CA ALA A 100 -2.08 -0.91 -5.29
C ALA A 100 -2.32 -0.78 -3.78
N GLN A 101 -1.75 0.27 -3.17
CA GLN A 101 -1.97 0.54 -1.75
C GLN A 101 -3.43 0.88 -1.48
N ALA A 102 -4.04 1.67 -2.35
CA ALA A 102 -5.45 2.03 -2.20
C ALA A 102 -6.34 0.79 -2.32
N GLU A 103 -6.04 -0.08 -3.25
CA GLU A 103 -6.80 -1.32 -3.42
C GLU A 103 -6.65 -2.22 -2.20
N GLN A 104 -5.45 -2.29 -1.63
CA GLN A 104 -5.23 -3.09 -0.46
C GLN A 104 -5.98 -2.53 0.75
N MET A 105 -5.95 -1.23 0.94
CA MET A 105 -6.70 -0.60 2.02
C MET A 105 -8.19 -0.81 1.84
N GLY A 106 -8.67 -0.84 0.61
CA GLY A 106 -10.07 -1.09 0.34
C GLY A 106 -10.55 -2.44 0.85
N LYS A 107 -9.66 -3.43 0.91
CA LYS A 107 -10.02 -4.75 1.41
C LYS A 107 -10.35 -4.74 2.90
N TYR A 108 -9.84 -3.77 3.61
CA TYR A 108 -10.03 -3.66 5.05
C TYR A 108 -11.01 -2.57 5.43
N ASN A 109 -11.64 -1.94 4.44
CA ASN A 109 -12.67 -0.96 4.72
C ASN A 109 -13.89 -1.64 5.31
N ILE A 110 -14.49 -0.99 6.29
CA ILE A 110 -15.70 -1.49 6.89
C ILE A 110 -16.87 -0.85 6.16
N PRO A 111 -17.77 -1.66 5.59
CA PRO A 111 -18.93 -1.11 4.90
C PRO A 111 -19.71 -0.22 5.85
N GLY A 112 -20.12 0.91 5.34
CA GLY A 112 -20.88 1.86 6.15
C GLY A 112 -20.06 2.97 6.77
N LEU A 113 -18.75 2.84 6.79
CA LEU A 113 -17.89 3.90 7.29
C LEU A 113 -17.47 4.87 6.19
N MET A 114 -17.81 4.56 4.99
CA MET A 114 -17.45 5.38 3.85
C MET A 114 -18.30 6.63 3.70
#